data_c2437de8ac456d946b974990bbfdba5d
#
_entry.id   c2437de8ac456d946b974990bbfdba5d
#
_cell.length_a   1.000
_cell.length_b   1.000
_cell.length_c   1.000
_cell.angle_alpha   90.00
_cell.angle_beta   90.00
_cell.angle_gamma   90.00
#
_symmetry.space_group_name_H-M   'P 1'
#
loop_
_entity.id
_entity.type
_entity.pdbx_description
1 polymer ?
#
loop_
_entity_poly.entity_id
_entity_poly.type
_entity_poly.pdbx_seq_one_letter_code
_entity_poly.pdbx_strand_id
1 'polypeptide(L)'
;MNNRISFEFVVGLLILIITLISFFYFSLKIDYFDNSKKINLNSNFFDIGNLTVGADVKTKGVKIGEVTEISLDVDSYMAIVKSSLNYDLNIPLDSEFKIANNGFIGSPYIEVTMGINEQYYQNNDLTENNVDAVSLEEIINSFIFN
;
A
#
# COMPACT_ATOMS: atom_id res chain seq x y z
N MET A 1 44.60 13.79 40.16
CA MET A 1 43.90 14.04 38.88
C MET A 1 42.44 14.33 39.21
N ASN A 2 42.07 15.61 39.20
CA ASN A 2 40.66 16.02 39.44
C ASN A 2 39.85 15.75 38.16
N ASN A 3 39.07 14.69 38.15
CA ASN A 3 38.05 14.50 37.16
C ASN A 3 36.91 15.50 37.40
N ARG A 4 37.11 16.74 36.97
CA ARG A 4 35.99 17.67 36.82
C ARG A 4 35.32 17.31 35.50
N ILE A 5 34.21 16.53 35.58
CA ILE A 5 33.31 16.37 34.47
C ILE A 5 32.90 17.75 34.03
N SER A 6 33.29 18.18 32.85
CA SER A 6 32.97 19.53 32.37
C SER A 6 31.47 19.68 32.20
N PHE A 7 30.95 20.84 32.47
CA PHE A 7 29.50 21.16 32.34
C PHE A 7 28.99 20.84 30.93
N GLU A 8 29.84 21.08 29.93
CA GLU A 8 29.53 20.78 28.52
C GLU A 8 29.32 19.28 28.28
N PHE A 9 30.09 18.41 28.94
CA PHE A 9 29.96 16.97 28.86
C PHE A 9 28.60 16.52 29.43
N VAL A 10 28.20 17.08 30.57
CA VAL A 10 26.92 16.75 31.22
C VAL A 10 25.73 17.18 30.33
N VAL A 11 25.79 18.37 29.76
CA VAL A 11 24.76 18.88 28.85
C VAL A 11 24.68 18.04 27.57
N GLY A 12 25.82 17.68 26.97
CA GLY A 12 25.87 16.83 25.79
C GLY A 12 25.28 15.44 26.04
N LEU A 13 25.59 14.83 27.19
CA LEU A 13 25.04 13.55 27.59
C LEU A 13 23.51 13.61 27.79
N LEU A 14 23.01 14.68 28.39
CA LEU A 14 21.59 14.88 28.64
C LEU A 14 20.82 15.03 27.31
N ILE A 15 21.34 15.82 26.38
CA ILE A 15 20.74 15.97 25.04
C ILE A 15 20.71 14.61 24.32
N LEU A 16 21.78 13.83 24.36
CA LEU A 16 21.88 12.52 23.74
C LEU A 16 20.81 11.55 24.31
N ILE A 17 20.66 11.54 25.63
CA ILE A 17 19.64 10.70 26.29
C ILE A 17 18.23 11.10 25.86
N ILE A 18 17.91 12.40 25.83
CA ILE A 18 16.60 12.90 25.39
C ILE A 18 16.34 12.52 23.94
N THR A 19 17.32 12.63 23.06
CA THR A 19 17.20 12.26 21.65
C THR A 19 16.95 10.77 21.48
N LEU A 20 17.65 9.91 22.22
CA LEU A 20 17.42 8.46 22.19
C LEU A 20 16.04 8.08 22.71
N ILE A 21 15.57 8.69 23.80
CA ILE A 21 14.23 8.44 24.33
C ILE A 21 13.17 8.89 23.33
N SER A 22 13.33 10.07 22.74
CA SER A 22 12.42 10.59 21.70
C SER A 22 12.37 9.66 20.48
N PHE A 23 13.52 9.22 19.99
CA PHE A 23 13.62 8.30 18.87
C PHE A 23 12.90 6.97 19.18
N PHE A 24 13.14 6.40 20.37
CA PHE A 24 12.52 5.15 20.79
C PHE A 24 11.01 5.30 20.96
N TYR A 25 10.56 6.42 21.53
CA TYR A 25 9.13 6.74 21.68
C TYR A 25 8.41 6.88 20.33
N PHE A 26 9.04 7.56 19.36
CA PHE A 26 8.49 7.67 18.01
C PHE A 26 8.47 6.32 17.27
N SER A 27 9.54 5.52 17.39
CA SER A 27 9.61 4.19 16.77
C SER A 27 8.51 3.27 17.27
N LEU A 28 8.18 3.30 18.55
CA LEU A 28 7.09 2.52 19.13
C LEU A 28 5.69 3.00 18.69
N LYS A 29 5.55 4.27 18.31
CA LYS A 29 4.25 4.79 17.85
C LYS A 29 3.93 4.50 16.39
N ILE A 30 4.91 4.21 15.57
CA ILE A 30 4.70 3.92 14.14
C ILE A 30 3.86 2.65 13.98
N ASP A 31 4.07 1.63 14.82
CA ASP A 31 3.32 0.37 14.76
C ASP A 31 1.93 0.43 15.45
N TYR A 32 1.65 1.46 16.26
CA TYR A 32 0.41 1.53 17.04
C TYR A 32 -0.81 2.01 16.24
N PHE A 33 -0.62 2.50 15.02
CA PHE A 33 -1.72 3.00 14.19
C PHE A 33 -2.47 1.91 13.44
N ASP A 34 -2.05 0.65 13.53
CA ASP A 34 -2.58 -0.42 12.68
C ASP A 34 -3.06 -1.66 13.44
N ASN A 35 -3.87 -1.45 14.48
CA ASN A 35 -4.52 -2.54 15.23
C ASN A 35 -5.88 -2.95 14.61
N SER A 36 -6.20 -2.50 13.42
CA SER A 36 -7.32 -3.03 12.64
C SER A 36 -6.93 -4.42 12.12
N LYS A 37 -7.83 -5.38 12.31
CA LYS A 37 -7.69 -6.68 11.64
C LYS A 37 -7.57 -6.44 10.15
N LYS A 38 -6.49 -6.91 9.54
CA LYS A 38 -6.25 -6.79 8.10
C LYS A 38 -6.58 -8.09 7.39
N ILE A 39 -7.06 -7.97 6.18
CA ILE A 39 -7.21 -9.06 5.23
C ILE A 39 -6.20 -8.85 4.11
N ASN A 40 -5.48 -9.89 3.76
CA ASN A 40 -4.57 -9.87 2.62
C ASN A 40 -5.28 -10.51 1.43
N LEU A 41 -5.26 -9.84 0.28
CA LEU A 41 -5.76 -10.36 -0.99
C LEU A 41 -4.64 -10.38 -2.01
N ASN A 42 -4.67 -11.35 -2.91
CA ASN A 42 -3.74 -11.48 -4.01
C ASN A 42 -4.47 -11.13 -5.31
N SER A 43 -3.92 -10.25 -6.13
CA SER A 43 -4.49 -9.86 -7.42
C SER A 43 -3.47 -10.13 -8.52
N ASN A 44 -3.89 -10.79 -9.60
CA ASN A 44 -3.05 -11.07 -10.74
C ASN A 44 -3.32 -10.07 -11.86
N PHE A 45 -2.27 -9.42 -12.36
CA PHE A 45 -2.34 -8.46 -13.45
C PHE A 45 -1.36 -8.86 -14.57
N PHE A 46 -1.72 -8.60 -15.81
CA PHE A 46 -0.79 -8.72 -16.95
C PHE A 46 0.20 -7.56 -16.98
N ASP A 47 -0.27 -6.36 -16.67
CA ASP A 47 0.56 -5.16 -16.60
C ASP A 47 0.18 -4.31 -15.39
N ILE A 48 1.16 -4.04 -14.53
CA ILE A 48 0.98 -3.19 -13.35
C ILE A 48 1.47 -1.75 -13.58
N GLY A 49 2.04 -1.45 -14.74
CA GLY A 49 2.63 -0.14 -15.04
C GLY A 49 3.68 0.26 -14.00
N ASN A 50 3.50 1.42 -13.40
CA ASN A 50 4.40 1.96 -12.39
C ASN A 50 3.92 1.72 -10.95
N LEU A 51 3.04 0.74 -10.70
CA LEU A 51 2.57 0.40 -9.36
C LEU A 51 3.74 -0.07 -8.49
N THR A 52 3.80 0.41 -7.26
CA THR A 52 4.88 0.10 -6.32
C THR A 52 4.34 -0.41 -4.99
N VAL A 53 5.17 -1.10 -4.24
CA VAL A 53 4.88 -1.44 -2.84
C VAL A 53 4.67 -0.16 -2.05
N GLY A 54 3.66 -0.14 -1.18
CA GLY A 54 3.21 1.06 -0.45
C GLY A 54 2.16 1.90 -1.21
N ALA A 55 1.80 1.52 -2.45
CA ALA A 55 0.70 2.18 -3.15
C ALA A 55 -0.62 2.00 -2.41
N ASP A 56 -1.47 3.03 -2.46
CA ASP A 56 -2.77 2.99 -1.81
C ASP A 56 -3.73 2.00 -2.49
N VAL A 57 -4.59 1.37 -1.70
CA VAL A 57 -5.80 0.71 -2.19
C VAL A 57 -7.00 1.56 -1.75
N LYS A 58 -7.82 1.97 -2.71
CA LYS A 58 -8.93 2.92 -2.48
C LYS A 58 -10.25 2.37 -2.99
N THR A 59 -11.33 2.75 -2.33
CA THR A 59 -12.69 2.62 -2.87
C THR A 59 -13.38 3.97 -2.80
N LYS A 60 -13.96 4.42 -3.91
CA LYS A 60 -14.61 5.73 -4.03
C LYS A 60 -13.73 6.89 -3.50
N GLY A 61 -12.41 6.80 -3.72
CA GLY A 61 -11.44 7.81 -3.27
C GLY A 61 -10.98 7.70 -1.81
N VAL A 62 -11.55 6.79 -1.02
CA VAL A 62 -11.17 6.57 0.39
C VAL A 62 -10.14 5.45 0.46
N LYS A 63 -9.02 5.69 1.15
CA LYS A 63 -8.01 4.65 1.39
C LYS A 63 -8.57 3.56 2.31
N ILE A 64 -8.53 2.32 1.82
CA ILE A 64 -8.98 1.12 2.54
C ILE A 64 -7.84 0.13 2.82
N GLY A 65 -6.68 0.37 2.24
CA GLY A 65 -5.51 -0.50 2.41
C GLY A 65 -4.30 -0.02 1.63
N GLU A 66 -3.34 -0.91 1.48
CA GLU A 66 -2.09 -0.65 0.78
C GLU A 66 -1.51 -1.92 0.14
N VAL A 67 -0.71 -1.74 -0.90
CA VAL A 67 0.06 -2.81 -1.54
C VAL A 67 1.25 -3.16 -0.66
N THR A 68 1.37 -4.43 -0.27
CA THR A 68 2.43 -4.92 0.62
C THR A 68 3.54 -5.66 -0.10
N GLU A 69 3.23 -6.30 -1.22
CA GLU A 69 4.19 -7.10 -1.98
C GLU A 69 3.83 -7.11 -3.46
N ILE A 70 4.83 -7.11 -4.32
CA ILE A 70 4.69 -7.31 -5.77
C ILE A 70 5.72 -8.34 -6.18
N SER A 71 5.27 -9.40 -6.86
CA SER A 71 6.10 -10.48 -7.38
C SER A 71 5.67 -10.86 -8.79
N LEU A 72 6.54 -11.55 -9.53
CA LEU A 72 6.22 -12.11 -10.83
C LEU A 72 6.04 -13.63 -10.70
N ASP A 73 4.91 -14.13 -11.15
CA ASP A 73 4.72 -15.56 -11.34
C ASP A 73 5.46 -16.01 -12.60
N VAL A 74 6.42 -16.90 -12.42
CA VAL A 74 7.29 -17.36 -13.52
C VAL A 74 6.61 -18.35 -14.48
N ASP A 75 5.51 -18.96 -14.04
CA ASP A 75 4.78 -19.95 -14.84
C ASP A 75 3.75 -19.27 -15.75
N SER A 76 3.02 -18.30 -15.22
CA SER A 76 1.99 -17.53 -15.94
C SER A 76 2.50 -16.22 -16.53
N TYR A 77 3.68 -15.74 -16.10
CA TYR A 77 4.22 -14.41 -16.41
C TYR A 77 3.29 -13.24 -15.98
N MET A 78 2.45 -13.47 -14.99
CA MET A 78 1.58 -12.44 -14.44
C MET A 78 2.23 -11.78 -13.21
N ALA A 79 1.97 -10.52 -13.01
CA ALA A 79 2.35 -9.83 -11.78
C ALA A 79 1.34 -10.19 -10.68
N ILE A 80 1.83 -10.72 -9.57
CA ILE A 80 1.03 -10.97 -8.37
C ILE A 80 1.22 -9.77 -7.44
N VAL A 81 0.13 -9.07 -7.17
CA VAL A 81 0.09 -7.93 -6.25
C VAL A 81 -0.65 -8.33 -4.99
N LYS A 82 0.05 -8.31 -3.85
CA LYS A 82 -0.54 -8.57 -2.55
C LYS A 82 -0.92 -7.26 -1.88
N SER A 83 -2.18 -7.13 -1.50
CA SER A 83 -2.74 -5.96 -0.85
C SER A 83 -3.22 -6.30 0.54
N SER A 84 -2.94 -5.42 1.51
CA SER A 84 -3.44 -5.51 2.88
C SER A 84 -4.57 -4.50 3.06
N LEU A 85 -5.77 -4.99 3.34
CA LEU A 85 -7.00 -4.20 3.41
C LEU A 85 -7.58 -4.25 4.82
N ASN A 86 -8.35 -3.24 5.20
CA ASN A 86 -9.05 -3.22 6.49
C ASN A 86 -10.11 -4.31 6.55
N TYR A 87 -10.04 -5.17 7.56
CA TYR A 87 -10.93 -6.33 7.72
C TYR A 87 -12.40 -5.95 7.98
N ASP A 88 -12.65 -4.75 8.48
CA ASP A 88 -14.01 -4.26 8.75
C ASP A 88 -14.82 -4.01 7.46
N LEU A 89 -14.14 -4.08 6.30
CA LEU A 89 -14.76 -4.01 4.98
C LEU A 89 -14.98 -5.43 4.44
N ASN A 90 -16.24 -5.85 4.41
CA ASN A 90 -16.64 -7.05 3.68
C ASN A 90 -16.55 -6.76 2.18
N ILE A 91 -15.55 -7.31 1.49
CA ILE A 91 -15.34 -7.09 0.07
C ILE A 91 -16.01 -8.22 -0.70
N PRO A 92 -17.09 -7.94 -1.48
CA PRO A 92 -17.78 -8.94 -2.27
C PRO A 92 -16.87 -9.63 -3.30
N LEU A 93 -17.11 -10.92 -3.60
CA LEU A 93 -16.31 -11.69 -4.56
C LEU A 93 -16.37 -11.15 -5.99
N ASP A 94 -17.44 -10.43 -6.34
CA ASP A 94 -17.61 -9.77 -7.65
C ASP A 94 -17.04 -8.35 -7.70
N SER A 95 -16.27 -7.93 -6.69
CA SER A 95 -15.59 -6.63 -6.70
C SER A 95 -14.48 -6.59 -7.74
N GLU A 96 -14.35 -5.43 -8.42
CA GLU A 96 -13.32 -5.18 -9.43
C GLU A 96 -12.12 -4.48 -8.79
N PHE A 97 -10.92 -4.97 -9.10
CA PHE A 97 -9.63 -4.39 -8.68
C PHE A 97 -8.94 -3.82 -9.92
N LYS A 98 -8.85 -2.51 -10.01
CA LYS A 98 -8.29 -1.80 -11.15
C LYS A 98 -7.07 -0.97 -10.78
N ILE A 99 -6.01 -1.03 -11.57
CA ILE A 99 -4.89 -0.12 -11.42
C ILE A 99 -5.24 1.21 -12.11
N ALA A 100 -5.29 2.27 -11.32
CA ALA A 100 -5.64 3.62 -11.73
C ALA A 100 -4.57 4.62 -11.34
N ASN A 101 -4.54 5.79 -11.96
CA ASN A 101 -3.62 6.87 -11.64
C ASN A 101 -4.37 8.03 -10.96
N ASN A 102 -3.71 8.71 -10.02
CA ASN A 102 -4.21 9.96 -9.44
C ASN A 102 -4.10 11.11 -10.46
N GLY A 103 -5.05 11.19 -11.39
CA GLY A 103 -5.00 12.14 -12.50
C GLY A 103 -3.94 11.74 -13.55
N PHE A 104 -3.52 12.70 -14.40
CA PHE A 104 -2.63 12.42 -15.54
C PHE A 104 -1.17 12.12 -15.17
N ILE A 105 -0.69 12.65 -14.04
CA ILE A 105 0.74 12.60 -13.64
C ILE A 105 0.90 12.04 -12.23
N GLY A 106 -0.17 11.61 -11.60
CA GLY A 106 -0.16 11.14 -10.21
C GLY A 106 0.34 9.70 -10.07
N SER A 107 0.68 9.33 -8.82
CA SER A 107 1.09 7.96 -8.50
C SER A 107 -0.04 6.97 -8.74
N PRO A 108 0.27 5.77 -9.24
CA PRO A 108 -0.72 4.71 -9.40
C PRO A 108 -1.20 4.18 -8.05
N TYR A 109 -2.42 3.70 -8.04
CA TYR A 109 -3.06 3.06 -6.89
C TYR A 109 -4.03 1.97 -7.36
N ILE A 110 -4.46 1.10 -6.46
CA ILE A 110 -5.51 0.12 -6.79
C ILE A 110 -6.87 0.72 -6.41
N GLU A 111 -7.75 0.87 -7.38
CA GLU A 111 -9.14 1.22 -7.17
C GLU A 111 -9.98 -0.05 -7.03
N VAL A 112 -10.74 -0.15 -5.94
CA VAL A 112 -11.66 -1.25 -5.71
C VAL A 112 -13.09 -0.75 -5.90
N THR A 113 -13.75 -1.27 -6.93
CA THR A 113 -15.18 -1.07 -7.15
C THR A 113 -15.92 -2.21 -6.47
N MET A 114 -16.63 -1.90 -5.38
CA MET A 114 -17.37 -2.91 -4.62
C MET A 114 -18.48 -3.51 -5.45
N GLY A 115 -18.55 -4.85 -5.46
CA GLY A 115 -19.63 -5.61 -6.05
C GLY A 115 -20.89 -5.65 -5.19
N ILE A 116 -21.82 -6.53 -5.55
CA ILE A 116 -23.12 -6.71 -4.88
C ILE A 116 -23.34 -8.16 -4.40
N ASN A 117 -22.33 -9.04 -4.56
CA ASN A 117 -22.40 -10.43 -4.12
C ASN A 117 -22.52 -10.51 -2.59
N GLU A 118 -23.27 -11.48 -2.10
CA GLU A 118 -23.40 -11.76 -0.67
C GLU A 118 -22.22 -12.57 -0.10
N GLN A 119 -21.36 -13.11 -0.96
CA GLN A 119 -20.13 -13.80 -0.58
C GLN A 119 -18.95 -12.81 -0.59
N TYR A 120 -18.05 -12.96 0.37
CA TYR A 120 -16.95 -12.03 0.61
C TYR A 120 -15.61 -12.75 0.53
N TYR A 121 -14.59 -12.06 0.05
CA TYR A 121 -13.20 -12.53 0.04
C TYR A 121 -12.73 -12.86 1.46
N GLN A 122 -11.98 -13.93 1.56
CA GLN A 122 -11.30 -14.36 2.78
C GLN A 122 -9.81 -14.01 2.71
N ASN A 123 -9.13 -14.13 3.87
CA ASN A 123 -7.71 -13.83 3.92
C ASN A 123 -6.89 -14.75 3.00
N ASN A 124 -6.03 -14.15 2.19
CA ASN A 124 -5.19 -14.76 1.16
C ASN A 124 -5.93 -15.28 -0.09
N ASP A 125 -7.18 -14.91 -0.27
CA ASP A 125 -7.89 -15.24 -1.52
C ASP A 125 -7.27 -14.51 -2.73
N LEU A 126 -7.47 -15.12 -3.89
CA LEU A 126 -7.14 -14.54 -5.18
C LEU A 126 -8.35 -13.75 -5.72
N THR A 127 -8.13 -12.53 -6.14
CA THR A 127 -9.20 -11.71 -6.73
C THR A 127 -9.49 -12.15 -8.17
N GLU A 128 -10.76 -12.18 -8.53
CA GLU A 128 -11.21 -12.71 -9.83
C GLU A 128 -11.28 -11.64 -10.92
N ASN A 129 -11.72 -10.43 -10.57
CA ASN A 129 -11.95 -9.34 -11.51
C ASN A 129 -10.84 -8.29 -11.40
N ASN A 130 -9.77 -8.48 -12.17
CA ASN A 130 -8.63 -7.58 -12.17
C ASN A 130 -8.52 -6.84 -13.50
N VAL A 131 -8.28 -5.53 -13.45
CA VAL A 131 -8.12 -4.66 -14.63
C VAL A 131 -6.73 -4.03 -14.58
N ASP A 132 -5.97 -4.27 -15.63
CA ASP A 132 -4.58 -3.82 -15.78
C ASP A 132 -4.43 -2.30 -15.79
N ALA A 133 -3.20 -1.84 -15.61
CA ALA A 133 -2.85 -0.44 -15.77
C ALA A 133 -3.05 -0.02 -17.24
N VAL A 134 -3.71 1.12 -17.44
CA VAL A 134 -3.84 1.74 -18.77
C VAL A 134 -2.75 2.78 -18.94
N SER A 135 -1.92 2.64 -19.97
CA SER A 135 -0.89 3.63 -20.28
C SER A 135 -1.47 4.88 -20.94
N LEU A 136 -0.84 6.05 -20.71
CA LEU A 136 -1.23 7.30 -21.39
C LEU A 136 -1.10 7.19 -22.91
N GLU A 137 -0.13 6.41 -23.39
CA GLU A 137 0.10 6.16 -24.81
C GLU A 137 -1.07 5.42 -25.45
N GLU A 138 -1.66 4.43 -24.77
CA GLU A 138 -2.86 3.72 -25.23
C GLU A 138 -4.06 4.65 -25.32
N ILE A 139 -4.23 5.51 -24.32
CA ILE A 139 -5.32 6.52 -24.34
C ILE A 139 -5.14 7.47 -25.51
N ILE A 140 -3.95 8.02 -25.71
CA ILE A 140 -3.64 8.95 -26.82
C ILE A 140 -3.84 8.25 -28.18
N ASN A 141 -3.34 7.02 -28.33
CA ASN A 141 -3.51 6.25 -29.56
C ASN A 141 -4.99 5.98 -29.88
N SER A 142 -5.81 5.70 -28.88
CA SER A 142 -7.25 5.49 -29.08
C SER A 142 -7.98 6.76 -29.56
N PHE A 143 -7.48 7.95 -29.22
CA PHE A 143 -8.03 9.23 -29.69
C PHE A 143 -7.55 9.65 -31.09
N ILE A 144 -6.34 9.25 -31.49
CA ILE A 144 -5.75 9.68 -32.76
C ILE A 144 -6.17 8.76 -33.92
N PHE A 145 -6.39 7.49 -33.65
CA PHE A 145 -6.63 6.45 -34.68
C PHE A 145 -8.07 5.92 -34.74
N ASN A 146 -9.03 6.62 -34.13
CA ASN A 146 -10.45 6.23 -34.20
C ASN A 146 -11.28 7.20 -35.05
#